data_4e7b33c764b05cffaa04e4971832a0b5
#
_entry.id   4e7b33c764b05cffaa04e4971832a0b5
#
_cell.length_a   1.000
_cell.length_b   1.000
_cell.length_c   1.000
_cell.angle_alpha   90.00
_cell.angle_beta   90.00
_cell.angle_gamma   90.00
#
_symmetry.space_group_name_H-M   'P 1'
#
loop_
_entity.id
_entity.type
_entity.pdbx_description
1 polymer ?
#
loop_
_entity_poly.entity_id
_entity_poly.type
_entity_poly.pdbx_seq_one_letter_code
_entity_poly.pdbx_strand_id
1 'polypeptide(L)' 'QGLNTKLNIDVETDEGSLEILLKDADDKIIFSKTTSETTSFSIDVPEKVIVAVSGKEHDGGFTVSYK' A
#
# COMPACT_ATOMS: atom_id res chain seq x y z
N GLN A 1 -17.77 3.63 17.66
CA GLN A 1 -17.21 4.42 16.77
C GLN A 1 -16.01 3.88 16.01
N GLY A 2 -16.22 3.29 14.93
CA GLY A 2 -15.15 2.80 14.11
C GLY A 2 -14.42 3.97 13.46
N LEU A 3 -13.16 4.08 13.74
CA LEU A 3 -12.35 5.14 13.18
C LEU A 3 -11.41 4.60 12.13
N ASN A 4 -11.96 3.77 11.26
CA ASN A 4 -11.18 3.24 10.17
C ASN A 4 -11.01 4.30 9.09
N THR A 5 -9.83 4.32 8.55
CA THR A 5 -9.48 5.22 7.45
C THR A 5 -9.45 4.40 6.17
N LYS A 6 -9.99 4.95 5.11
CA LYS A 6 -9.90 4.30 3.82
C LYS A 6 -8.61 4.75 3.14
N LEU A 7 -7.77 3.80 2.86
CA LEU A 7 -6.49 4.05 2.22
C LEU A 7 -6.59 3.70 0.74
N ASN A 8 -6.25 4.65 -0.11
CA ASN A 8 -6.24 4.44 -1.55
C ASN A 8 -4.81 4.39 -2.03
N ILE A 9 -4.48 3.35 -2.75
CA ILE A 9 -3.12 3.15 -3.25
C ILE A 9 -3.17 2.99 -4.75
N ASP A 10 -2.45 3.88 -5.43
CA ASP A 10 -2.32 3.84 -6.88
C ASP A 10 -0.87 3.51 -7.22
N VAL A 11 -0.68 2.51 -8.03
CA VAL A 11 0.65 2.05 -8.43
C VAL A 11 0.78 2.15 -9.94
N GLU A 12 1.85 2.79 -10.39
CA GLU A 12 2.21 2.82 -11.80
C GLU A 12 3.48 2.02 -11.97
N THR A 13 3.43 1.01 -12.82
CA THR A 13 4.57 0.14 -13.05
C THR A 13 4.87 0.02 -14.53
N ASP A 14 6.05 0.48 -14.93
CA ASP A 14 6.54 0.29 -16.29
C ASP A 14 7.42 -0.95 -16.36
N GLU A 15 8.20 -1.19 -15.33
CA GLU A 15 9.07 -2.34 -15.23
C GLU A 15 9.22 -2.75 -13.77
N GLY A 16 9.53 -4.03 -13.56
CA GLY A 16 9.81 -4.54 -12.23
C GLY A 16 8.58 -4.80 -11.42
N SER A 17 8.75 -4.87 -10.14
CA SER A 17 7.65 -5.13 -9.22
C SER A 17 7.73 -4.23 -8.00
N LEU A 18 6.58 -4.02 -7.39
CA LEU A 18 6.47 -3.20 -6.19
C LEU A 18 5.73 -4.01 -5.14
N GLU A 19 6.29 -4.05 -3.95
CA GLU A 19 5.67 -4.74 -2.82
C GLU A 19 5.17 -3.71 -1.84
N ILE A 20 3.92 -3.84 -1.44
CA ILE A 20 3.28 -2.95 -0.49
C ILE A 20 2.92 -3.75 0.74
N LEU A 21 3.37 -3.29 1.89
CA LEU A 21 3.09 -3.91 3.17
C LEU A 21 2.42 -2.89 4.07
N LEU A 22 1.35 -3.29 4.72
CA LEU A 22 0.69 -2.46 5.72
C LEU A 22 0.79 -3.17 7.05
N LYS A 23 1.20 -2.42 8.06
CA LYS A 23 1.38 -2.94 9.40
C LYS A 23 0.57 -2.10 10.38
N ASP A 24 0.14 -2.72 11.44
CA ASP A 24 -0.56 -1.98 12.49
C ASP A 24 0.44 -1.37 13.50
N ALA A 25 -0.07 -0.79 14.56
CA ALA A 25 0.77 -0.14 15.56
C ALA A 25 1.68 -1.14 16.28
N ASP A 26 1.35 -2.41 16.25
CA ASP A 26 2.16 -3.46 16.87
C ASP A 26 3.14 -4.09 15.90
N ASP A 27 3.30 -3.47 14.73
CA ASP A 27 4.21 -3.93 13.68
C ASP A 27 3.77 -5.27 13.09
N LYS A 28 2.49 -5.54 13.15
CA LYS A 28 1.92 -6.76 12.62
C LYS A 28 1.41 -6.50 11.20
N ILE A 29 1.77 -7.37 10.28
CA ILE A 29 1.35 -7.21 8.90
C ILE A 29 -0.14 -7.48 8.79
N ILE A 30 -0.89 -6.49 8.32
CA ILE A 30 -2.33 -6.61 8.14
C ILE A 30 -2.71 -6.71 6.67
N PHE A 31 -1.78 -6.39 5.79
CA PHE A 31 -2.03 -6.46 4.35
C PHE A 31 -0.68 -6.50 3.63
N SER A 32 -0.61 -7.30 2.59
CA SER A 32 0.57 -7.30 1.73
C SER A 32 0.12 -7.57 0.29
N LYS A 33 0.80 -6.92 -0.63
CA LYS A 33 0.51 -7.10 -2.05
C LYS A 33 1.76 -6.82 -2.85
N THR A 34 2.03 -7.70 -3.79
CA THR A 34 3.11 -7.49 -4.74
C THR A 34 2.49 -7.36 -6.13
N THR A 35 2.87 -6.34 -6.86
CA THR A 35 2.33 -6.12 -8.18
C THR A 35 3.43 -5.78 -9.16
N SER A 36 3.29 -6.26 -10.37
CA SER A 36 4.17 -5.91 -11.48
C SER A 36 3.40 -5.18 -12.57
N GLU A 37 2.21 -4.70 -12.24
CA GLU A 37 1.35 -4.01 -13.19
C GLU A 37 0.87 -2.69 -12.60
N THR A 38 0.44 -1.80 -13.47
CA THR A 38 -0.23 -0.58 -13.03
C THR A 38 -1.59 -0.96 -12.49
N THR A 39 -1.84 -0.61 -11.25
CA THR A 39 -3.08 -0.98 -10.58
C THR A 39 -3.42 0.03 -9.50
N SER A 40 -4.66 0.00 -9.07
CA SER A 40 -5.10 0.83 -7.96
C SER A 40 -6.08 0.02 -7.11
N PHE A 41 -6.07 0.28 -5.82
CA PHE A 41 -6.97 -0.40 -4.91
C PHE A 41 -7.14 0.43 -3.65
N SER A 42 -8.17 0.10 -2.89
CA SER A 42 -8.41 0.77 -1.63
C SER A 42 -8.72 -0.27 -0.56
N ILE A 43 -8.32 0.01 0.65
CA ILE A 43 -8.52 -0.88 1.79
C ILE A 43 -8.88 -0.05 3.01
N ASP A 44 -9.64 -0.64 3.91
CA ASP A 44 -9.94 -0.04 5.19
C ASP A 44 -8.84 -0.41 6.18
N VAL A 45 -8.28 0.59 6.83
CA VAL A 45 -7.18 0.37 7.75
C VAL A 45 -7.52 1.01 9.08
N PRO A 46 -6.90 0.55 10.18
CA PRO A 46 -7.09 1.20 11.47
C PRO A 46 -6.49 2.60 11.47
N GLU A 47 -6.82 3.36 12.48
CA GLU A 47 -6.38 4.76 12.59
C GLU A 47 -4.88 4.90 12.46
N LYS A 48 -4.14 3.95 13.04
CA LYS A 48 -2.68 3.97 12.94
C LYS A 48 -2.21 2.82 12.08
N VAL A 49 -1.54 3.14 11.02
CA VAL A 49 -1.02 2.13 10.11
C VAL A 49 0.33 2.58 9.59
N ILE A 50 1.21 1.63 9.41
CA ILE A 50 2.53 1.87 8.85
C ILE A 50 2.52 1.32 7.42
N VAL A 51 2.86 2.18 6.48
CA VAL A 51 2.92 1.78 5.07
C VAL A 51 4.37 1.61 4.69
N ALA A 52 4.72 0.41 4.27
CA ALA A 52 6.07 0.10 3.80
C ALA A 52 5.97 -0.31 2.33
N VAL A 53 6.76 0.36 1.51
CA VAL A 53 6.76 0.08 0.08
C VAL A 53 8.19 -0.20 -0.34
N SER A 54 8.39 -1.30 -1.04
CA SER A 54 9.71 -1.62 -1.57
C SER A 54 9.58 -2.03 -3.03
N GLY A 55 10.51 -1.56 -3.83
CA GLY A 55 10.55 -1.86 -5.24
C GLY A 55 11.71 -2.75 -5.58
N LYS A 56 11.50 -3.65 -6.52
CA LYS A 56 12.57 -4.50 -7.03
C LYS A 56 12.71 -4.18 -8.51
N GLU A 57 13.74 -3.41 -8.84
CA GLU A 57 13.96 -2.94 -10.20
C GLU A 57 12.71 -2.26 -10.76
N HIS A 58 11.97 -1.60 -9.88
CA HIS A 58 10.71 -0.98 -10.23
C HIS A 58 10.92 0.38 -10.90
N ASP A 59 10.31 0.53 -12.06
CA ASP A 59 10.29 1.80 -12.76
C ASP A 59 8.83 2.25 -12.84
N GLY A 60 8.57 3.45 -12.36
CA GLY A 60 7.22 3.97 -12.26
C GLY A 60 7.06 4.73 -10.95
N GLY A 61 5.89 4.68 -10.39
CA GLY A 61 5.65 5.39 -9.16
C GLY A 61 4.47 4.84 -8.38
N PHE A 62 4.19 5.47 -7.26
CA PHE A 62 3.01 5.10 -6.49
C PHE A 62 2.51 6.32 -5.76
N THR A 63 1.22 6.30 -5.46
CA THR A 63 0.57 7.36 -4.70
C THR A 63 -0.30 6.71 -3.63
N VAL A 64 -0.14 7.18 -2.41
CA VAL A 64 -0.95 6.71 -1.28
C VAL A 64 -1.72 7.90 -0.76
N SER A 65 -3.03 7.75 -0.67
CA SER A 65 -3.88 8.80 -0.12
C SER A 65 -4.92 8.18 0.79
N TYR A 66 -5.45 8.98 1.69
CA TYR A 66 -6.47 8.49 2.61
C TYR A 66 -7.47 9.59 2.91
N LYS A 67 -8.62 9.15 3.34
CA LYS A 67 -9.71 10.07 3.67
C LYS A 67 -10.03 10.02 5.14
#